data_489cf5feecd1c0f297247499028f297f
#
_entry.id   489cf5feecd1c0f297247499028f297f
#
_cell.length_a   1.000
_cell.length_b   1.000
_cell.length_c   1.000
_cell.angle_alpha   90.00
_cell.angle_beta   90.00
_cell.angle_gamma   90.00
#
_symmetry.space_group_name_H-M   'P 1'
#
loop_
_entity.id
_entity.type
_entity.pdbx_description
1 polymer ?
#
loop_
_entity_poly.entity_id
_entity_poly.type
_entity_poly.pdbx_seq_one_letter_code
_entity_poly.pdbx_strand_id
1 'polypeptide(L)'
;VTPLKLLWASPLPPIRSGVADYAAEILPALAERADVVVVRPPGWEAPPGAAWARGLSFLDSAAATPPDRLSLLHLGNNPYHLWIAKRLRQAGGIVVLHDTVLHHLLVEEAATEGAWERFEEELEMAHPGQGGALARGRRWGFWGRLDPFLFPARRALLAHAQAVIVHSRRAAQVLAADLPATPVRCVPLAVARVLGDGRRAMRARLGARAGELVVVHLGYLTPAKGLATVLEGVAALRSLGVAVRLVVVGEESGFGSLEPTVRSLGLEG
;
A
#
# COMPACT_ATOMS: atom_id res chain seq x y z
N VAL A 1 -2.87 30.45 16.51
CA VAL A 1 -2.80 29.01 16.82
C VAL A 1 -1.42 28.53 16.36
N THR A 2 -0.65 27.93 17.28
CA THR A 2 0.67 27.35 16.93
C THR A 2 0.44 26.23 15.91
N PRO A 3 1.18 26.19 14.79
CA PRO A 3 1.01 25.16 13.79
C PRO A 3 1.33 23.77 14.38
N LEU A 4 0.58 22.77 13.97
CA LEU A 4 0.83 21.39 14.34
C LEU A 4 2.20 20.96 13.79
N LYS A 5 3.07 20.41 14.64
CA LYS A 5 4.39 19.91 14.25
C LYS A 5 4.32 18.41 13.95
N LEU A 6 4.67 18.03 12.73
CA LEU A 6 4.58 16.65 12.24
C LEU A 6 5.96 16.13 11.82
N LEU A 7 6.19 14.87 12.08
CA LEU A 7 7.24 14.06 11.48
C LEU A 7 6.58 13.05 10.54
N TRP A 8 6.87 13.14 9.25
CA TRP A 8 6.32 12.27 8.23
C TRP A 8 7.34 11.22 7.82
N ALA A 9 7.00 9.94 7.93
CA ALA A 9 7.82 8.82 7.47
C ALA A 9 7.03 7.94 6.50
N SER A 10 7.46 7.89 5.24
CA SER A 10 6.88 7.08 4.18
C SER A 10 7.92 6.75 3.11
N PRO A 11 7.69 5.74 2.26
CA PRO A 11 8.35 5.71 0.95
C PRO A 11 8.11 7.02 0.21
N LEU A 12 9.09 7.46 -0.58
CA LEU A 12 9.04 8.70 -1.34
C LEU A 12 9.46 8.44 -2.79
N PRO A 13 8.97 9.19 -3.79
CA PRO A 13 9.50 9.09 -5.15
C PRO A 13 11.03 9.31 -5.18
N PRO A 14 11.81 8.58 -5.98
CA PRO A 14 11.40 7.79 -7.14
C PRO A 14 11.03 6.32 -6.83
N ILE A 15 10.80 5.95 -5.57
CA ILE A 15 10.36 4.60 -5.22
C ILE A 15 9.01 4.34 -5.90
N ARG A 16 8.93 3.27 -6.70
CA ARG A 16 7.70 2.85 -7.39
C ARG A 16 6.72 2.20 -6.42
N SER A 17 5.97 3.02 -5.73
CA SER A 17 4.98 2.62 -4.73
C SER A 17 3.83 3.61 -4.70
N GLY A 18 2.60 3.13 -4.67
CA GLY A 18 1.42 3.99 -4.52
C GLY A 18 1.45 4.85 -3.24
N VAL A 19 2.16 4.40 -2.20
CA VAL A 19 2.37 5.20 -0.97
C VAL A 19 3.36 6.33 -1.21
N ALA A 20 4.37 6.12 -2.08
CA ALA A 20 5.29 7.19 -2.47
C ALA A 20 4.57 8.27 -3.30
N ASP A 21 3.73 7.86 -4.26
CA ASP A 21 2.91 8.78 -5.05
C ASP A 21 1.94 9.56 -4.16
N TYR A 22 1.26 8.86 -3.25
CA TYR A 22 0.40 9.48 -2.24
C TYR A 22 1.15 10.52 -1.39
N ALA A 23 2.37 10.23 -0.95
CA ALA A 23 3.18 11.19 -0.19
C ALA A 23 3.47 12.44 -1.01
N ALA A 24 3.85 12.29 -2.29
CA ALA A 24 4.13 13.43 -3.17
C ALA A 24 2.90 14.31 -3.42
N GLU A 25 1.69 13.73 -3.43
CA GLU A 25 0.44 14.48 -3.59
C GLU A 25 0.02 15.22 -2.32
N ILE A 26 0.24 14.61 -1.14
CA ILE A 26 -0.28 15.14 0.13
C ILE A 26 0.67 16.14 0.80
N LEU A 27 1.98 15.89 0.74
CA LEU A 27 2.97 16.68 1.48
C LEU A 27 2.91 18.17 1.19
N PRO A 28 2.76 18.65 -0.05
CA PRO A 28 2.65 20.07 -0.33
C PRO A 28 1.47 20.74 0.39
N ALA A 29 0.28 20.14 0.30
CA ALA A 29 -0.91 20.68 0.94
C ALA A 29 -0.88 20.57 2.48
N LEU A 30 -0.19 19.57 3.01
CA LEU A 30 0.00 19.39 4.45
C LEU A 30 0.98 20.46 5.00
N ALA A 31 2.05 20.73 4.27
CA ALA A 31 3.05 21.74 4.65
C ALA A 31 2.51 23.18 4.68
N GLU A 32 1.43 23.47 3.95
CA GLU A 32 0.73 24.75 4.05
C GLU A 32 -0.02 24.91 5.40
N ARG A 33 -0.31 23.83 6.11
CA ARG A 33 -1.18 23.78 7.28
C ARG A 33 -0.48 23.36 8.56
N ALA A 34 0.70 22.74 8.43
CA ALA A 34 1.48 22.20 9.54
C ALA A 34 2.98 22.39 9.29
N ASP A 35 3.75 22.43 10.36
CA ASP A 35 5.23 22.37 10.29
C ASP A 35 5.63 20.90 10.10
N VAL A 36 5.96 20.52 8.87
CA VAL A 36 6.24 19.13 8.47
C VAL A 36 7.73 18.93 8.25
N VAL A 37 8.29 17.95 8.96
CA VAL A 37 9.62 17.41 8.69
C VAL A 37 9.47 16.00 8.10
N VAL A 38 10.06 15.75 6.95
CA VAL A 38 9.98 14.46 6.24
C VAL A 38 11.22 13.64 6.54
N VAL A 39 11.03 12.40 6.96
CA VAL A 39 12.13 11.45 7.15
C VAL A 39 12.53 10.85 5.81
N ARG A 40 13.80 10.99 5.45
CA ARG A 40 14.35 10.37 4.23
C ARG A 40 14.41 8.87 4.39
N PRO A 41 13.87 8.08 3.44
CA PRO A 41 14.15 6.65 3.41
C PRO A 41 15.66 6.36 3.34
N PRO A 42 16.14 5.22 3.84
CA PRO A 42 17.56 4.86 3.74
C PRO A 42 18.07 4.92 2.30
N GLY A 43 19.19 5.61 2.08
CA GLY A 43 19.78 5.75 0.74
C GLY A 43 18.97 6.60 -0.25
N TRP A 44 17.94 7.32 0.20
CA TRP A 44 17.09 8.13 -0.67
C TRP A 44 17.71 9.50 -0.97
N GLU A 45 17.62 9.88 -2.23
CA GLU A 45 17.92 11.22 -2.73
C GLU A 45 16.70 11.78 -3.46
N ALA A 46 16.49 13.08 -3.30
CA ALA A 46 15.38 13.75 -3.98
C ALA A 46 15.60 13.72 -5.50
N PRO A 47 14.58 13.32 -6.28
CA PRO A 47 14.70 13.37 -7.73
C PRO A 47 14.95 14.80 -8.20
N PRO A 48 15.79 15.00 -9.21
CA PRO A 48 16.02 16.32 -9.79
C PRO A 48 14.69 16.99 -10.19
N GLY A 49 14.47 18.21 -9.73
CA GLY A 49 13.26 18.97 -10.07
C GLY A 49 11.98 18.52 -9.35
N ALA A 50 12.07 17.77 -8.28
CA ALA A 50 10.92 17.31 -7.47
C ALA A 50 10.13 18.51 -6.90
N ALA A 51 9.10 18.94 -7.61
CA ALA A 51 8.29 20.10 -7.21
C ALA A 51 7.58 19.89 -5.88
N TRP A 52 7.16 18.66 -5.58
CA TRP A 52 6.49 18.27 -4.34
C TRP A 52 7.39 18.42 -3.10
N ALA A 53 8.71 18.36 -3.28
CA ALA A 53 9.68 18.46 -2.19
C ALA A 53 10.10 19.91 -1.85
N ARG A 54 9.65 20.88 -2.62
CA ARG A 54 10.03 22.29 -2.42
C ARG A 54 9.54 22.81 -1.08
N GLY A 55 10.45 23.45 -0.32
CA GLY A 55 10.11 24.02 0.99
C GLY A 55 9.93 23.02 2.11
N LEU A 56 10.05 21.71 1.85
CA LEU A 56 10.04 20.70 2.90
C LEU A 56 11.40 20.58 3.59
N SER A 57 11.36 20.40 4.90
CA SER A 57 12.54 20.03 5.70
C SER A 57 12.69 18.53 5.77
N PHE A 58 13.93 18.03 5.71
CA PHE A 58 14.22 16.62 5.72
C PHE A 58 15.10 16.22 6.91
N LEU A 59 14.82 15.07 7.49
CA LEU A 59 15.57 14.42 8.56
C LEU A 59 16.09 13.08 8.07
N ASP A 60 17.28 12.69 8.50
CA ASP A 60 17.82 11.36 8.19
C ASP A 60 17.01 10.23 8.87
N SER A 61 16.91 9.08 8.22
CA SER A 61 16.19 7.92 8.77
C SER A 61 16.80 7.38 10.07
N ALA A 62 18.09 7.55 10.28
CA ALA A 62 18.80 7.17 11.49
C ALA A 62 18.67 8.19 12.64
N ALA A 63 18.19 9.40 12.35
CA ALA A 63 18.06 10.44 13.38
C ALA A 63 16.92 10.14 14.35
N ALA A 64 17.11 10.51 15.61
CA ALA A 64 16.07 10.41 16.63
C ALA A 64 14.83 11.25 16.27
N THR A 65 13.66 10.78 16.71
CA THR A 65 12.42 11.56 16.57
C THR A 65 12.47 12.79 17.47
N PRO A 66 12.30 14.01 16.93
CA PRO A 66 12.19 15.19 17.76
C PRO A 66 10.98 15.08 18.71
N PRO A 67 11.16 15.37 20.02
CA PRO A 67 10.13 15.12 21.04
C PRO A 67 8.90 16.02 20.91
N ASP A 68 9.01 17.12 20.19
CA ASP A 68 7.96 18.13 20.00
C ASP A 68 7.11 17.88 18.75
N ARG A 69 7.30 16.73 18.04
CA ARG A 69 6.60 16.39 16.80
C ARG A 69 5.80 15.11 16.91
N LEU A 70 4.60 15.12 16.36
CA LEU A 70 3.79 13.90 16.19
C LEU A 70 4.31 13.12 14.99
N SER A 71 4.69 11.86 15.21
CA SER A 71 5.15 10.97 14.15
C SER A 71 3.97 10.37 13.40
N LEU A 72 3.91 10.59 12.08
CA LEU A 72 3.02 9.92 11.14
C LEU A 72 3.84 8.88 10.36
N LEU A 73 3.60 7.62 10.64
CA LEU A 73 4.36 6.48 10.12
C LEU A 73 3.50 5.71 9.12
N HIS A 74 3.80 5.83 7.83
CA HIS A 74 3.05 5.18 6.77
C HIS A 74 3.51 3.73 6.57
N LEU A 75 2.66 2.77 6.87
CA LEU A 75 2.94 1.35 6.71
C LEU A 75 2.12 0.71 5.60
N GLY A 76 2.80 -0.11 4.80
CA GLY A 76 2.25 -1.00 3.78
C GLY A 76 2.94 -2.36 3.81
N ASN A 77 2.46 -3.31 3.01
CA ASN A 77 2.88 -4.70 3.05
C ASN A 77 3.98 -5.03 2.02
N ASN A 78 5.07 -4.24 2.01
CA ASN A 78 6.20 -4.44 1.11
C ASN A 78 7.52 -3.96 1.74
N PRO A 79 8.70 -4.34 1.21
CA PRO A 79 10.02 -4.04 1.79
C PRO A 79 10.33 -2.55 1.98
N TYR A 80 9.73 -1.67 1.20
CA TYR A 80 9.97 -0.23 1.32
C TYR A 80 9.56 0.36 2.66
N HIS A 81 8.80 -0.39 3.47
CA HIS A 81 8.31 0.02 4.78
C HIS A 81 9.09 -0.58 5.96
N LEU A 82 10.12 -1.41 5.74
CA LEU A 82 10.89 -2.07 6.80
C LEU A 82 11.50 -1.08 7.81
N TRP A 83 12.12 -0.03 7.30
CA TRP A 83 12.73 1.01 8.16
C TRP A 83 11.69 1.77 8.99
N ILE A 84 10.46 1.90 8.49
CA ILE A 84 9.34 2.54 9.21
C ILE A 84 8.84 1.60 10.32
N ALA A 85 8.72 0.31 10.05
CA ALA A 85 8.38 -0.69 11.06
C ALA A 85 9.39 -0.71 12.22
N LYS A 86 10.70 -0.61 11.91
CA LYS A 86 11.75 -0.47 12.93
C LYS A 86 11.57 0.79 13.75
N ARG A 87 11.32 1.93 13.08
CA ARG A 87 11.09 3.21 13.75
C ARG A 87 9.86 3.17 14.65
N LEU A 88 8.79 2.52 14.23
CA LEU A 88 7.59 2.31 15.04
C LEU A 88 7.91 1.55 16.34
N ARG A 89 8.66 0.46 16.26
CA ARG A 89 9.06 -0.30 17.45
C ARG A 89 9.95 0.50 18.41
N GLN A 90 10.79 1.38 17.88
CA GLN A 90 11.76 2.16 18.67
C GLN A 90 11.13 3.37 19.36
N ALA A 91 10.23 4.07 18.70
CA ALA A 91 9.77 5.39 19.14
C ALA A 91 8.24 5.52 19.22
N GLY A 92 7.50 4.52 18.80
CA GLY A 92 6.05 4.64 18.68
C GLY A 92 5.64 5.64 17.58
N GLY A 93 4.37 6.04 17.59
CA GLY A 93 3.82 7.04 16.69
C GLY A 93 2.42 6.72 16.22
N ILE A 94 1.84 7.60 15.41
CA ILE A 94 0.57 7.38 14.74
C ILE A 94 0.86 6.64 13.43
N VAL A 95 0.29 5.45 13.27
CA VAL A 95 0.44 4.66 12.04
C VAL A 95 -0.65 5.04 11.04
N VAL A 96 -0.27 5.41 9.81
CA VAL A 96 -1.17 5.46 8.67
C VAL A 96 -1.01 4.15 7.90
N LEU A 97 -2.00 3.27 8.04
CA LEU A 97 -1.92 1.91 7.54
C LEU A 97 -2.60 1.79 6.17
N HIS A 98 -1.81 1.49 5.14
CA HIS A 98 -2.28 1.33 3.77
C HIS A 98 -2.73 -0.09 3.44
N ASP A 99 -2.18 -1.09 4.15
CA ASP A 99 -2.56 -2.50 4.04
C ASP A 99 -2.91 -3.09 5.41
N THR A 100 -4.04 -3.77 5.52
CA THR A 100 -4.43 -4.45 6.76
C THR A 100 -3.73 -5.81 6.96
N VAL A 101 -2.96 -6.23 5.99
CA VAL A 101 -2.08 -7.41 6.02
C VAL A 101 -0.65 -6.90 6.03
N LEU A 102 0.17 -7.34 6.98
CA LEU A 102 1.60 -7.00 7.06
C LEU A 102 2.51 -8.24 6.97
N HIS A 103 1.92 -9.36 6.60
CA HIS A 103 2.59 -10.66 6.54
C HIS A 103 3.83 -10.64 5.65
N HIS A 104 3.74 -10.05 4.43
CA HIS A 104 4.89 -10.00 3.52
C HIS A 104 5.98 -9.07 4.03
N LEU A 105 5.62 -7.94 4.65
CA LEU A 105 6.58 -7.04 5.29
C LEU A 105 7.41 -7.77 6.34
N LEU A 106 6.76 -8.55 7.23
CA LEU A 106 7.45 -9.24 8.32
C LEU A 106 8.20 -10.49 7.85
N VAL A 107 7.71 -11.18 6.83
CA VAL A 107 8.49 -12.26 6.17
C VAL A 107 9.75 -11.70 5.51
N GLU A 108 9.66 -10.57 4.85
CA GLU A 108 10.82 -9.91 4.23
C GLU A 108 11.84 -9.47 5.30
N GLU A 109 11.36 -8.89 6.41
CA GLU A 109 12.23 -8.57 7.55
C GLU A 109 12.93 -9.83 8.08
N ALA A 110 12.17 -10.92 8.28
CA ALA A 110 12.73 -12.18 8.76
C ALA A 110 13.78 -12.77 7.81
N ALA A 111 13.53 -12.71 6.50
CA ALA A 111 14.42 -13.25 5.49
C ALA A 111 15.70 -12.42 5.30
N THR A 112 15.59 -11.08 5.31
CA THR A 112 16.72 -10.19 5.03
C THR A 112 17.58 -9.91 6.26
N GLU A 113 17.00 -9.95 7.45
CA GLU A 113 17.67 -9.59 8.71
C GLU A 113 17.85 -10.77 9.66
N GLY A 114 17.40 -11.98 9.28
CA GLY A 114 17.43 -13.15 10.13
C GLY A 114 16.44 -13.11 11.30
N ALA A 115 15.42 -12.24 11.26
CA ALA A 115 14.48 -11.97 12.35
C ALA A 115 13.32 -12.98 12.43
N TRP A 116 13.60 -14.28 12.19
CA TRP A 116 12.59 -15.34 12.17
C TRP A 116 11.90 -15.55 13.51
N GLU A 117 12.62 -15.39 14.61
CA GLU A 117 12.09 -15.49 15.97
C GLU A 117 11.02 -14.42 16.20
N ARG A 118 11.25 -13.19 15.74
CA ARG A 118 10.27 -12.10 15.83
C ARG A 118 9.03 -12.37 15.00
N PHE A 119 9.20 -12.94 13.81
CA PHE A 119 8.06 -13.34 12.97
C PHE A 119 7.25 -14.45 13.62
N GLU A 120 7.90 -15.43 14.27
CA GLU A 120 7.24 -16.47 15.04
C GLU A 120 6.45 -15.88 16.23
N GLU A 121 7.05 -14.99 17.01
CA GLU A 121 6.39 -14.28 18.12
C GLU A 121 5.16 -13.48 17.66
N GLU A 122 5.27 -12.75 16.54
CA GLU A 122 4.17 -11.99 15.95
C GLU A 122 2.99 -12.91 15.62
N LEU A 123 3.25 -14.01 14.93
CA LEU A 123 2.19 -14.94 14.54
C LEU A 123 1.61 -15.70 15.73
N GLU A 124 2.45 -16.12 16.69
CA GLU A 124 1.97 -16.82 17.89
C GLU A 124 1.12 -15.91 18.78
N MET A 125 1.49 -14.63 18.92
CA MET A 125 0.69 -13.63 19.64
C MET A 125 -0.69 -13.44 18.99
N ALA A 126 -0.74 -13.38 17.65
CA ALA A 126 -1.97 -13.19 16.91
C ALA A 126 -2.83 -14.46 16.81
N HIS A 127 -2.19 -15.64 16.80
CA HIS A 127 -2.81 -16.94 16.56
C HIS A 127 -2.21 -18.01 17.47
N PRO A 128 -2.51 -17.99 18.78
CA PRO A 128 -1.92 -18.89 19.76
C PRO A 128 -2.09 -20.37 19.38
N GLY A 129 -1.00 -21.13 19.47
CA GLY A 129 -0.94 -22.56 19.17
C GLY A 129 -0.85 -22.92 17.67
N GLN A 130 -1.00 -21.97 16.76
CA GLN A 130 -0.91 -22.17 15.31
C GLN A 130 0.15 -21.30 14.66
N GLY A 131 0.29 -20.06 15.14
CA GLY A 131 1.12 -19.04 14.53
C GLY A 131 2.60 -19.43 14.48
N GLY A 132 3.13 -19.97 15.56
CA GLY A 132 4.52 -20.41 15.61
C GLY A 132 4.82 -21.56 14.66
N ALA A 133 3.90 -22.53 14.53
CA ALA A 133 4.04 -23.64 13.58
C ALA A 133 4.05 -23.13 12.13
N LEU A 134 3.18 -22.16 11.81
CA LEU A 134 3.14 -21.53 10.49
C LEU A 134 4.44 -20.77 10.20
N ALA A 135 4.94 -19.99 11.15
CA ALA A 135 6.18 -19.23 11.00
C ALA A 135 7.38 -20.14 10.74
N ARG A 136 7.49 -21.24 11.48
CA ARG A 136 8.53 -22.27 11.26
C ARG A 136 8.39 -22.91 9.89
N GLY A 137 7.17 -23.29 9.48
CA GLY A 137 6.89 -23.81 8.14
C GLY A 137 7.33 -22.81 7.06
N ARG A 138 7.03 -21.52 7.23
CA ARG A 138 7.44 -20.45 6.30
C ARG A 138 8.95 -20.33 6.17
N ARG A 139 9.67 -20.40 7.29
CA ARG A 139 11.15 -20.40 7.33
C ARG A 139 11.75 -21.56 6.51
N TRP A 140 11.08 -22.72 6.50
CA TRP A 140 11.49 -23.91 5.75
C TRP A 140 10.99 -23.94 4.30
N GLY A 141 10.32 -22.87 3.84
CA GLY A 141 9.79 -22.77 2.48
C GLY A 141 8.38 -23.35 2.28
N PHE A 142 7.73 -23.82 3.35
CA PHE A 142 6.34 -24.27 3.30
C PHE A 142 5.40 -23.08 3.50
N TRP A 143 4.55 -22.80 2.52
CA TRP A 143 3.57 -21.73 2.60
C TRP A 143 2.40 -21.93 1.64
N GLY A 144 1.25 -21.42 2.03
CA GLY A 144 0.02 -21.41 1.23
C GLY A 144 -0.27 -20.02 0.64
N ARG A 145 -0.95 -20.00 -0.48
CA ARG A 145 -1.35 -18.73 -1.14
C ARG A 145 -2.29 -17.88 -0.27
N LEU A 146 -3.02 -18.49 0.67
CA LEU A 146 -3.95 -17.82 1.57
C LEU A 146 -3.33 -17.42 2.91
N ASP A 147 -2.14 -17.89 3.24
CA ASP A 147 -1.50 -17.62 4.53
C ASP A 147 -1.46 -16.13 4.90
N PRO A 148 -1.12 -15.20 3.99
CA PRO A 148 -1.11 -13.78 4.34
C PRO A 148 -2.48 -13.22 4.74
N PHE A 149 -3.55 -13.80 4.23
CA PHE A 149 -4.92 -13.36 4.54
C PHE A 149 -5.48 -14.01 5.81
N LEU A 150 -5.13 -15.27 6.06
CA LEU A 150 -5.51 -16.00 7.26
C LEU A 150 -4.67 -15.57 8.48
N PHE A 151 -3.42 -15.21 8.25
CA PHE A 151 -2.44 -14.81 9.25
C PHE A 151 -1.84 -13.44 8.88
N PRO A 152 -2.59 -12.35 9.04
CA PRO A 152 -2.20 -11.02 8.53
C PRO A 152 -0.98 -10.40 9.22
N ALA A 153 -0.47 -10.97 10.34
CA ALA A 153 0.75 -10.60 11.03
C ALA A 153 0.87 -9.08 11.28
N ARG A 154 -0.04 -8.53 12.09
CA ARG A 154 -0.09 -7.07 12.34
C ARG A 154 -0.20 -6.67 13.80
N ARG A 155 -0.61 -7.62 14.70
CA ARG A 155 -0.98 -7.26 16.07
C ARG A 155 0.19 -6.78 16.91
N ALA A 156 1.30 -7.54 16.93
CA ALA A 156 2.44 -7.17 17.74
C ALA A 156 3.12 -5.90 17.22
N LEU A 157 3.28 -5.76 15.90
CA LEU A 157 3.84 -4.53 15.32
C LEU A 157 2.96 -3.31 15.62
N LEU A 158 1.65 -3.40 15.42
CA LEU A 158 0.73 -2.27 15.65
C LEU A 158 0.46 -2.00 17.13
N ALA A 159 0.81 -2.91 18.05
CA ALA A 159 0.76 -2.65 19.49
C ALA A 159 1.72 -1.52 19.92
N HIS A 160 2.75 -1.22 19.13
CA HIS A 160 3.64 -0.08 19.34
C HIS A 160 3.03 1.26 18.87
N ALA A 161 1.88 1.24 18.18
CA ALA A 161 1.25 2.45 17.69
C ALA A 161 0.47 3.18 18.79
N GLN A 162 0.60 4.50 18.86
CA GLN A 162 -0.22 5.37 19.72
C GLN A 162 -1.66 5.49 19.20
N ALA A 163 -1.82 5.43 17.87
CA ALA A 163 -3.10 5.37 17.18
C ALA A 163 -2.88 4.81 15.77
N VAL A 164 -3.95 4.32 15.14
CA VAL A 164 -3.93 3.84 13.76
C VAL A 164 -4.96 4.58 12.92
N ILE A 165 -4.52 5.12 11.79
CA ILE A 165 -5.35 5.72 10.75
C ILE A 165 -5.45 4.72 9.60
N VAL A 166 -6.66 4.48 9.11
CA VAL A 166 -6.94 3.65 7.93
C VAL A 166 -7.87 4.38 6.96
N HIS A 167 -7.96 3.92 5.72
CA HIS A 167 -8.68 4.62 4.65
C HIS A 167 -10.06 4.03 4.34
N SER A 168 -10.49 2.98 5.06
CA SER A 168 -11.81 2.38 4.88
C SER A 168 -12.47 2.03 6.22
N ARG A 169 -13.80 2.11 6.26
CA ARG A 169 -14.59 1.73 7.45
C ARG A 169 -14.40 0.25 7.79
N ARG A 170 -14.29 -0.62 6.77
CA ARG A 170 -14.05 -2.05 6.97
C ARG A 170 -12.72 -2.31 7.65
N ALA A 171 -11.65 -1.66 7.19
CA ALA A 171 -10.33 -1.75 7.83
C ALA A 171 -10.39 -1.27 9.27
N ALA A 172 -11.08 -0.15 9.55
CA ALA A 172 -11.24 0.36 10.91
C ALA A 172 -11.94 -0.64 11.83
N GLN A 173 -13.02 -1.28 11.36
CA GLN A 173 -13.75 -2.29 12.14
C GLN A 173 -12.88 -3.52 12.47
N VAL A 174 -12.15 -4.03 11.48
CA VAL A 174 -11.26 -5.19 11.64
C VAL A 174 -10.14 -4.88 12.65
N LEU A 175 -9.50 -3.72 12.50
CA LEU A 175 -8.38 -3.35 13.38
C LEU A 175 -8.84 -2.98 14.78
N ALA A 176 -9.99 -2.37 14.96
CA ALA A 176 -10.52 -2.08 16.28
C ALA A 176 -10.83 -3.35 17.10
N ALA A 177 -11.21 -4.44 16.41
CA ALA A 177 -11.37 -5.75 17.06
C ALA A 177 -10.02 -6.40 17.43
N ASP A 178 -9.00 -6.23 16.59
CA ASP A 178 -7.67 -6.79 16.82
C ASP A 178 -6.85 -6.00 17.85
N LEU A 179 -7.09 -4.70 17.96
CA LEU A 179 -6.31 -3.73 18.75
C LEU A 179 -7.22 -2.95 19.72
N PRO A 180 -7.84 -3.61 20.70
CA PRO A 180 -8.87 -2.97 21.56
C PRO A 180 -8.30 -1.81 22.40
N ALA A 181 -7.01 -1.79 22.67
CA ALA A 181 -6.34 -0.73 23.45
C ALA A 181 -5.82 0.42 22.57
N THR A 182 -5.79 0.28 21.25
CA THR A 182 -5.21 1.28 20.33
C THR A 182 -6.33 2.03 19.59
N PRO A 183 -6.40 3.36 19.68
CA PRO A 183 -7.39 4.13 18.94
C PRO A 183 -7.25 3.92 17.42
N VAL A 184 -8.32 3.50 16.76
CA VAL A 184 -8.39 3.37 15.31
C VAL A 184 -9.33 4.41 14.72
N ARG A 185 -8.92 5.12 13.68
CA ARG A 185 -9.71 6.14 12.98
C ARG A 185 -9.72 5.89 11.48
N CYS A 186 -10.88 6.07 10.87
CA CYS A 186 -11.03 6.03 9.42
C CYS A 186 -10.94 7.45 8.87
N VAL A 187 -9.91 7.72 8.09
CA VAL A 187 -9.75 8.95 7.32
C VAL A 187 -9.69 8.55 5.84
N PRO A 188 -10.64 8.98 5.01
CA PRO A 188 -10.63 8.63 3.58
C PRO A 188 -9.29 8.98 2.92
N LEU A 189 -8.87 8.14 1.96
CA LEU A 189 -7.67 8.42 1.19
C LEU A 189 -7.87 9.73 0.43
N ALA A 190 -6.97 10.67 0.62
CA ALA A 190 -6.98 11.88 -0.17
C ALA A 190 -6.55 11.57 -1.60
N VAL A 191 -7.26 12.15 -2.55
CA VAL A 191 -7.00 12.00 -3.98
C VAL A 191 -7.02 13.38 -4.61
N ALA A 192 -6.03 13.67 -5.45
CA ALA A 192 -5.99 14.92 -6.19
C ALA A 192 -7.26 15.07 -7.04
N ARG A 193 -7.88 16.25 -6.98
CA ARG A 193 -9.05 16.55 -7.79
C ARG A 193 -8.64 16.76 -9.24
N VAL A 194 -9.02 15.83 -10.12
CA VAL A 194 -8.84 16.00 -11.55
C VAL A 194 -9.85 17.04 -12.05
N LEU A 195 -9.35 18.16 -12.57
CA LEU A 195 -10.16 19.20 -13.17
C LEU A 195 -10.29 18.92 -14.68
N GLY A 196 -11.52 18.92 -15.17
CA GLY A 196 -11.83 18.74 -16.58
C GLY A 196 -12.39 17.36 -16.93
N ASP A 197 -13.11 17.30 -18.05
CA ASP A 197 -13.69 16.07 -18.62
C ASP A 197 -12.81 15.54 -19.76
N GLY A 198 -11.79 14.76 -19.39
CA GLY A 198 -10.95 14.03 -20.35
C GLY A 198 -11.63 12.82 -21.00
N ARG A 199 -12.85 12.44 -20.56
CA ARG A 199 -13.54 11.22 -21.00
C ARG A 199 -13.75 11.19 -22.50
N ARG A 200 -14.24 12.28 -23.08
CA ARG A 200 -14.52 12.36 -24.52
C ARG A 200 -13.24 12.24 -25.35
N ALA A 201 -12.21 12.96 -24.96
CA ALA A 201 -10.90 12.91 -25.63
C ALA A 201 -10.27 11.51 -25.51
N MET A 202 -10.34 10.88 -24.34
CA MET A 202 -9.78 9.54 -24.13
C MET A 202 -10.55 8.48 -24.93
N ARG A 203 -11.89 8.53 -24.97
CA ARG A 203 -12.69 7.62 -25.79
C ARG A 203 -12.33 7.76 -27.27
N ALA A 204 -12.13 8.98 -27.77
CA ALA A 204 -11.69 9.23 -29.15
C ALA A 204 -10.29 8.63 -29.41
N ARG A 205 -9.32 8.82 -28.49
CA ARG A 205 -7.98 8.21 -28.59
C ARG A 205 -8.01 6.69 -28.62
N LEU A 206 -8.91 6.08 -27.87
CA LEU A 206 -9.11 4.62 -27.81
C LEU A 206 -9.91 4.09 -29.02
N GLY A 207 -10.44 4.95 -29.91
CA GLY A 207 -11.33 4.53 -30.98
C GLY A 207 -12.63 3.89 -30.48
N ALA A 208 -13.08 4.25 -29.26
CA ALA A 208 -14.28 3.69 -28.66
C ALA A 208 -15.54 4.22 -29.36
N ARG A 209 -16.42 3.30 -29.79
CA ARG A 209 -17.67 3.61 -30.47
C ARG A 209 -18.71 4.25 -29.54
N ALA A 210 -19.69 4.92 -30.10
CA ALA A 210 -20.86 5.38 -29.36
C ALA A 210 -21.58 4.16 -28.76
N GLY A 211 -21.90 4.21 -27.44
CA GLY A 211 -22.54 3.09 -26.73
C GLY A 211 -21.61 1.95 -26.31
N GLU A 212 -20.36 1.90 -26.79
CA GLU A 212 -19.39 0.89 -26.36
C GLU A 212 -19.01 1.11 -24.89
N LEU A 213 -19.08 0.05 -24.07
CA LEU A 213 -18.62 0.05 -22.70
C LEU A 213 -17.08 0.02 -22.68
N VAL A 214 -16.46 0.99 -22.04
CA VAL A 214 -15.00 0.99 -21.81
C VAL A 214 -14.74 0.64 -20.35
N VAL A 215 -14.13 -0.51 -20.12
CA VAL A 215 -13.68 -0.97 -18.81
C VAL A 215 -12.19 -0.68 -18.70
N VAL A 216 -11.76 -0.09 -17.59
CA VAL A 216 -10.34 0.22 -17.35
C VAL A 216 -9.86 -0.55 -16.15
N HIS A 217 -8.78 -1.31 -16.31
CA HIS A 217 -8.03 -1.94 -15.22
C HIS A 217 -6.72 -1.16 -15.04
N LEU A 218 -6.51 -0.59 -13.84
CA LEU A 218 -5.36 0.26 -13.53
C LEU A 218 -4.52 -0.34 -12.41
N GLY A 219 -3.21 -0.39 -12.57
CA GLY A 219 -2.24 -0.78 -11.55
C GLY A 219 -1.26 -1.85 -12.01
N TYR A 220 -0.32 -2.21 -11.14
CA TYR A 220 0.60 -3.33 -11.41
C TYR A 220 -0.19 -4.62 -11.65
N LEU A 221 0.17 -5.34 -12.70
CA LEU A 221 -0.51 -6.58 -13.07
C LEU A 221 -0.02 -7.71 -12.18
N THR A 222 -0.68 -7.87 -11.04
CA THR A 222 -0.41 -8.95 -10.08
C THR A 222 -1.65 -9.82 -9.89
N PRO A 223 -1.52 -11.09 -9.46
CA PRO A 223 -2.65 -11.97 -9.19
C PRO A 223 -3.69 -11.33 -8.25
N ALA A 224 -3.24 -10.59 -7.26
CA ALA A 224 -4.09 -9.93 -6.27
C ALA A 224 -4.98 -8.81 -6.86
N LYS A 225 -4.67 -8.30 -8.05
CA LYS A 225 -5.49 -7.27 -8.73
C LYS A 225 -6.67 -7.83 -9.50
N GLY A 226 -6.83 -9.16 -9.57
CA GLY A 226 -8.01 -9.81 -10.12
C GLY A 226 -8.22 -9.62 -11.62
N LEU A 227 -7.16 -9.36 -12.40
CA LEU A 227 -7.29 -9.13 -13.85
C LEU A 227 -7.90 -10.34 -14.59
N ALA A 228 -7.60 -11.57 -14.14
CA ALA A 228 -8.21 -12.77 -14.71
C ALA A 228 -9.74 -12.71 -14.63
N THR A 229 -10.31 -12.37 -13.47
CA THR A 229 -11.76 -12.19 -13.29
C THR A 229 -12.33 -11.08 -14.18
N VAL A 230 -11.56 -9.99 -14.38
CA VAL A 230 -11.98 -8.91 -15.30
C VAL A 230 -12.03 -9.41 -16.75
N LEU A 231 -11.04 -10.19 -17.20
CA LEU A 231 -11.00 -10.79 -18.52
C LEU A 231 -12.18 -11.73 -18.73
N GLU A 232 -12.48 -12.64 -17.79
CA GLU A 232 -13.64 -13.51 -17.81
C GLU A 232 -14.96 -12.74 -17.89
N GLY A 233 -15.09 -11.65 -17.10
CA GLY A 233 -16.25 -10.78 -17.13
C GLY A 233 -16.45 -10.07 -18.48
N VAL A 234 -15.35 -9.62 -19.10
CA VAL A 234 -15.37 -9.01 -20.44
C VAL A 234 -15.78 -10.03 -21.51
N ALA A 235 -15.25 -11.28 -21.42
CA ALA A 235 -15.64 -12.36 -22.33
C ALA A 235 -17.14 -12.68 -22.20
N ALA A 236 -17.65 -12.76 -20.97
CA ALA A 236 -19.08 -12.97 -20.73
C ALA A 236 -19.95 -11.83 -21.30
N LEU A 237 -19.54 -10.57 -21.15
CA LEU A 237 -20.25 -9.43 -21.74
C LEU A 237 -20.27 -9.51 -23.28
N ARG A 238 -19.16 -9.88 -23.91
CA ARG A 238 -19.10 -10.07 -25.38
C ARG A 238 -20.02 -11.19 -25.83
N SER A 239 -20.07 -12.32 -25.11
CA SER A 239 -20.97 -13.43 -25.45
C SER A 239 -22.47 -13.07 -25.35
N LEU A 240 -22.80 -12.06 -24.51
CA LEU A 240 -24.13 -11.48 -24.41
C LEU A 240 -24.41 -10.38 -25.47
N GLY A 241 -23.50 -10.18 -26.42
CA GLY A 241 -23.66 -9.16 -27.48
C GLY A 241 -23.36 -7.73 -27.04
N VAL A 242 -22.80 -7.54 -25.85
CA VAL A 242 -22.43 -6.19 -25.37
C VAL A 242 -21.14 -5.74 -26.03
N ALA A 243 -21.17 -4.58 -26.70
CA ALA A 243 -19.98 -3.94 -27.21
C ALA A 243 -19.12 -3.44 -26.04
N VAL A 244 -18.02 -4.13 -25.74
CA VAL A 244 -17.13 -3.83 -24.60
C VAL A 244 -15.67 -3.82 -25.04
N ARG A 245 -14.93 -2.85 -24.52
CA ARG A 245 -13.48 -2.69 -24.68
C ARG A 245 -12.83 -2.70 -23.32
N LEU A 246 -11.81 -3.53 -23.12
CA LEU A 246 -10.95 -3.52 -21.95
C LEU A 246 -9.66 -2.73 -22.26
N VAL A 247 -9.33 -1.81 -21.38
CA VAL A 247 -8.06 -1.09 -21.40
C VAL A 247 -7.29 -1.44 -20.13
N VAL A 248 -6.12 -2.03 -20.30
CA VAL A 248 -5.24 -2.39 -19.19
C VAL A 248 -4.11 -1.38 -19.13
N VAL A 249 -3.97 -0.70 -18.01
CA VAL A 249 -2.95 0.33 -17.77
C VAL A 249 -2.10 -0.08 -16.58
N GLY A 250 -0.85 -0.42 -16.81
CA GLY A 250 0.07 -0.86 -15.77
C GLY A 250 1.26 -1.64 -16.33
N GLU A 251 2.18 -1.97 -15.42
CA GLU A 251 3.35 -2.79 -15.75
C GLU A 251 3.11 -4.25 -15.32
N GLU A 252 3.59 -5.19 -16.12
CA GLU A 252 3.61 -6.61 -15.74
C GLU A 252 4.60 -6.82 -14.59
N SER A 253 4.12 -7.45 -13.52
CA SER A 253 4.95 -7.78 -12.37
C SER A 253 4.63 -9.21 -11.94
N GLY A 254 5.42 -10.15 -12.44
CA GLY A 254 5.38 -11.55 -12.02
C GLY A 254 4.17 -12.39 -12.50
N PHE A 255 3.36 -11.87 -13.44
CA PHE A 255 2.19 -12.58 -13.96
C PHE A 255 2.49 -13.49 -15.16
N GLY A 256 3.63 -13.31 -15.81
CA GLY A 256 3.81 -13.82 -17.15
C GLY A 256 2.95 -13.07 -18.18
N SER A 257 3.05 -13.44 -19.46
CA SER A 257 2.28 -12.81 -20.53
C SER A 257 0.77 -13.06 -20.35
N LEU A 258 -0.04 -12.02 -20.51
CA LEU A 258 -1.49 -12.12 -20.54
C LEU A 258 -2.03 -12.70 -21.84
N GLU A 259 -1.23 -12.73 -22.89
CA GLU A 259 -1.62 -13.17 -24.23
C GLU A 259 -2.29 -14.56 -24.27
N PRO A 260 -1.76 -15.60 -23.58
CA PRO A 260 -2.42 -16.90 -23.59
C PRO A 260 -3.84 -16.87 -23.01
N THR A 261 -4.04 -16.09 -21.94
CA THR A 261 -5.38 -15.93 -21.31
C THR A 261 -6.33 -15.15 -22.21
N VAL A 262 -5.85 -14.05 -22.79
CA VAL A 262 -6.63 -13.25 -23.77
C VAL A 262 -7.08 -14.11 -24.94
N ARG A 263 -6.15 -14.91 -25.50
CA ARG A 263 -6.41 -15.81 -26.62
C ARG A 263 -7.42 -16.91 -26.25
N SER A 264 -7.24 -17.58 -25.09
CA SER A 264 -8.15 -18.62 -24.65
C SER A 264 -9.59 -18.16 -24.41
N LEU A 265 -9.76 -16.87 -24.10
CA LEU A 265 -11.05 -16.22 -23.90
C LEU A 265 -11.64 -15.56 -25.18
N GLY A 266 -10.94 -15.67 -26.31
CA GLY A 266 -11.39 -15.06 -27.58
C GLY A 266 -11.44 -13.52 -27.51
N LEU A 267 -10.57 -12.89 -26.73
CA LEU A 267 -10.54 -11.43 -26.53
C LEU A 267 -9.52 -10.73 -27.42
N GLU A 268 -8.92 -11.42 -28.39
CA GLU A 268 -8.02 -10.83 -29.38
C GLU A 268 -8.81 -9.86 -30.29
N GLY A 269 -8.26 -8.65 -30.54
CA GLY A 269 -8.85 -7.65 -31.44
C GLY A 269 -9.05 -6.28 -30.81
#